data_3e18f139c038b77dca1a1e46aafd4328
#
_entry.id   3e18f139c038b77dca1a1e46aafd4328
#
_cell.length_a   1.000
_cell.length_b   1.000
_cell.length_c   1.000
_cell.angle_alpha   90.00
_cell.angle_beta   90.00
_cell.angle_gamma   90.00
#
_symmetry.space_group_name_H-M   'P 1'
#
loop_
_entity.id
_entity.type
_entity.pdbx_description
1 polymer ?
#
loop_
_entity_poly.entity_id
_entity_poly.type
_entity_poly.pdbx_seq_one_letter_code
_entity_poly.pdbx_strand_id
1 'polypeptide(L)'
;IHSIKKNSNGLNKISNEKIFDELKKILKLENVYSLFSNHQSKEIILNIFPQFEHYERLKIIYNLDKKLKDKYDNCLILALLIIDQSNSYEYFCHKYKTSNSIKNRFKNISTNFENLKNEKFYSEENIKKLIYFTSKDYVRDLLLFSICTNNKIKILDIKKLIDYVDICKIPKFPISGDYLKKHGYETGEALGKKLKSLEAKWIANDFLIEKKTIKKSLDKVSKN
;
A
#
# COMPACT_ATOMS: atom_id res chain seq x y z
N ILE A 1 -2.66 19.78 -31.72
CA ILE A 1 -2.90 20.10 -30.31
C ILE A 1 -4.05 21.11 -30.15
N HIS A 2 -4.11 22.21 -30.95
CA HIS A 2 -5.23 23.16 -30.93
C HIS A 2 -6.57 22.45 -31.21
N SER A 3 -6.58 21.50 -32.15
CA SER A 3 -7.75 20.66 -32.46
C SER A 3 -8.18 19.78 -31.29
N ILE A 4 -7.23 19.26 -30.48
CA ILE A 4 -7.54 18.42 -29.30
C ILE A 4 -8.19 19.27 -28.20
N LYS A 5 -7.67 20.50 -27.93
CA LYS A 5 -8.28 21.42 -26.98
C LYS A 5 -9.71 21.81 -27.41
N LYS A 6 -9.91 22.11 -28.70
CA LYS A 6 -11.23 22.47 -29.24
C LYS A 6 -12.24 21.33 -29.13
N ASN A 7 -11.76 20.07 -29.19
CA ASN A 7 -12.61 18.87 -29.15
C ASN A 7 -12.67 18.21 -27.78
N SER A 8 -12.04 18.79 -26.72
CA SER A 8 -12.05 18.23 -25.37
C SER A 8 -13.48 18.02 -24.81
N ASN A 9 -14.44 18.86 -25.22
CA ASN A 9 -15.86 18.69 -24.93
C ASN A 9 -16.44 17.37 -25.49
N GLY A 10 -15.81 16.76 -26.50
CA GLY A 10 -16.17 15.45 -27.02
C GLY A 10 -15.93 14.31 -26.01
N LEU A 11 -15.00 14.48 -25.07
CA LEU A 11 -14.74 13.48 -24.01
C LEU A 11 -15.96 13.26 -23.10
N ASN A 12 -16.81 14.26 -22.93
CA ASN A 12 -18.07 14.13 -22.17
C ASN A 12 -19.06 13.14 -22.80
N LYS A 13 -18.87 12.78 -24.07
CA LYS A 13 -19.67 11.77 -24.80
C LYS A 13 -19.10 10.36 -24.68
N ILE A 14 -17.91 10.21 -24.09
CA ILE A 14 -17.22 8.91 -23.93
C ILE A 14 -17.45 8.45 -22.51
N SER A 15 -17.74 7.14 -22.32
CA SER A 15 -17.88 6.61 -20.97
C SER A 15 -16.56 6.69 -20.19
N ASN A 16 -16.68 6.92 -18.87
CA ASN A 16 -15.51 7.03 -18.00
C ASN A 16 -14.64 5.76 -18.00
N GLU A 17 -15.25 4.59 -18.19
CA GLU A 17 -14.55 3.31 -18.31
C GLU A 17 -13.64 3.27 -19.55
N LYS A 18 -14.14 3.76 -20.69
CA LYS A 18 -13.32 3.84 -21.93
C LYS A 18 -12.17 4.84 -21.77
N ILE A 19 -12.42 5.98 -21.11
CA ILE A 19 -11.35 6.94 -20.79
C ILE A 19 -10.28 6.27 -19.91
N PHE A 20 -10.70 5.48 -18.92
CA PHE A 20 -9.77 4.75 -18.05
C PHE A 20 -9.01 3.64 -18.79
N ASP A 21 -9.64 2.96 -19.75
CA ASP A 21 -8.96 1.97 -20.59
C ASP A 21 -7.86 2.61 -21.45
N GLU A 22 -8.10 3.79 -22.01
CA GLU A 22 -7.06 4.53 -22.73
C GLU A 22 -5.96 5.03 -21.78
N LEU A 23 -6.31 5.48 -20.58
CA LEU A 23 -5.32 5.83 -19.55
C LEU A 23 -4.42 4.64 -19.22
N LYS A 24 -4.97 3.44 -19.04
CA LYS A 24 -4.17 2.24 -18.81
C LYS A 24 -3.15 1.94 -19.92
N LYS A 25 -3.47 2.30 -21.17
CA LYS A 25 -2.53 2.19 -22.30
C LYS A 25 -1.41 3.22 -22.18
N ILE A 26 -1.76 4.45 -21.82
CA ILE A 26 -0.78 5.54 -21.57
C ILE A 26 0.19 5.15 -20.45
N LEU A 27 -0.33 4.57 -19.35
CA LEU A 27 0.50 4.14 -18.21
C LEU A 27 1.47 2.99 -18.55
N LYS A 28 1.30 2.32 -19.71
CA LYS A 28 2.25 1.30 -20.21
C LYS A 28 3.43 1.88 -20.97
N LEU A 29 3.46 3.19 -21.23
CA LEU A 29 4.61 3.84 -21.83
C LEU A 29 5.84 3.68 -20.95
N GLU A 30 7.00 3.53 -21.56
CA GLU A 30 8.28 3.36 -20.86
C GLU A 30 8.56 4.51 -19.87
N ASN A 31 8.16 5.74 -20.23
CA ASN A 31 8.29 6.92 -19.38
C ASN A 31 7.07 7.84 -19.54
N VAL A 32 6.11 7.67 -18.64
CA VAL A 32 4.90 8.53 -18.60
C VAL A 32 5.23 9.97 -18.20
N TYR A 33 6.32 10.20 -17.44
CA TYR A 33 6.74 11.56 -17.05
C TYR A 33 7.04 12.44 -18.27
N SER A 34 7.51 11.87 -19.38
CA SER A 34 7.77 12.62 -20.62
C SER A 34 6.56 13.41 -21.13
N LEU A 35 5.34 12.92 -20.87
CA LEU A 35 4.09 13.61 -21.24
C LEU A 35 3.87 14.89 -20.41
N PHE A 36 4.39 14.96 -19.20
CA PHE A 36 4.31 16.13 -18.32
C PHE A 36 5.47 17.12 -18.53
N SER A 37 6.56 16.68 -19.17
CA SER A 37 7.68 17.53 -19.53
C SER A 37 7.35 18.49 -20.67
N ASN A 38 6.39 18.14 -21.54
CA ASN A 38 5.89 19.01 -22.60
C ASN A 38 4.68 19.80 -22.11
N HIS A 39 4.77 21.13 -22.16
CA HIS A 39 3.70 22.03 -21.65
C HIS A 39 2.32 21.73 -22.24
N GLN A 40 2.25 21.47 -23.53
CA GLN A 40 0.97 21.25 -24.23
C GLN A 40 0.34 19.90 -23.87
N SER A 41 1.13 18.83 -23.82
CA SER A 41 0.68 17.50 -23.40
C SER A 41 0.24 17.50 -21.93
N LYS A 42 1.00 18.16 -21.06
CA LYS A 42 0.68 18.36 -19.65
C LYS A 42 -0.68 19.04 -19.47
N GLU A 43 -0.91 20.14 -20.16
CA GLU A 43 -2.17 20.88 -20.10
C GLU A 43 -3.36 20.01 -20.51
N ILE A 44 -3.22 19.21 -21.58
CA ILE A 44 -4.27 18.30 -22.03
C ILE A 44 -4.54 17.22 -20.97
N ILE A 45 -3.49 16.60 -20.44
CA ILE A 45 -3.62 15.55 -19.44
C ILE A 45 -4.27 16.06 -18.16
N LEU A 46 -3.86 17.23 -17.66
CA LEU A 46 -4.44 17.81 -16.44
C LEU A 46 -5.87 18.30 -16.65
N ASN A 47 -6.27 18.67 -17.85
CA ASN A 47 -7.66 18.98 -18.17
C ASN A 47 -8.55 17.73 -18.13
N ILE A 48 -8.03 16.56 -18.55
CA ILE A 48 -8.77 15.29 -18.53
C ILE A 48 -8.76 14.68 -17.12
N PHE A 49 -7.59 14.69 -16.48
CA PHE A 49 -7.31 14.10 -15.18
C PHE A 49 -6.77 15.17 -14.21
N PRO A 50 -7.64 16.07 -13.70
CA PRO A 50 -7.19 17.14 -12.80
C PRO A 50 -6.56 16.60 -11.51
N GLN A 51 -6.80 15.34 -11.15
CA GLN A 51 -6.20 14.69 -9.97
C GLN A 51 -4.71 14.37 -10.14
N PHE A 52 -4.13 14.52 -11.34
CA PHE A 52 -2.71 14.21 -11.60
C PHE A 52 -1.77 15.36 -11.20
N GLU A 53 -2.06 16.04 -10.11
CA GLU A 53 -1.26 17.17 -9.63
C GLU A 53 0.15 16.79 -9.19
N HIS A 54 0.35 15.52 -8.80
CA HIS A 54 1.60 15.02 -8.24
C HIS A 54 2.54 14.38 -9.27
N TYR A 55 2.42 14.71 -10.54
CA TYR A 55 3.21 14.12 -11.64
C TYR A 55 4.73 14.25 -11.47
N GLU A 56 5.23 15.23 -10.72
CA GLU A 56 6.66 15.38 -10.43
C GLU A 56 7.25 14.18 -9.68
N ARG A 57 6.45 13.42 -8.94
CA ARG A 57 6.86 12.17 -8.28
C ARG A 57 7.35 11.13 -9.28
N LEU A 58 6.83 11.17 -10.52
CA LEU A 58 7.23 10.26 -11.58
C LEU A 58 8.70 10.46 -12.00
N LYS A 59 9.22 11.67 -11.89
CA LYS A 59 10.64 11.94 -12.14
C LYS A 59 11.53 11.11 -11.23
N ILE A 60 11.14 10.94 -9.98
CA ILE A 60 11.90 10.18 -8.99
C ILE A 60 11.84 8.69 -9.33
N ILE A 61 10.64 8.11 -9.52
CA ILE A 61 10.47 6.67 -9.74
C ILE A 61 11.12 6.20 -11.05
N TYR A 62 11.07 7.00 -12.10
CA TYR A 62 11.71 6.66 -13.37
C TYR A 62 13.25 6.77 -13.35
N ASN A 63 13.81 7.47 -12.35
CA ASN A 63 15.26 7.55 -12.16
C ASN A 63 15.82 6.47 -11.21
N LEU A 64 14.96 5.58 -10.70
CA LEU A 64 15.41 4.45 -9.88
C LEU A 64 16.22 3.45 -10.72
N ASP A 65 17.08 2.68 -10.05
CA ASP A 65 17.83 1.61 -10.69
C ASP A 65 16.91 0.46 -11.16
N LYS A 66 17.43 -0.39 -12.06
CA LYS A 66 16.68 -1.49 -12.65
C LYS A 66 16.05 -2.42 -11.61
N LYS A 67 16.76 -2.72 -10.51
CA LYS A 67 16.28 -3.61 -9.45
C LYS A 67 15.00 -3.09 -8.79
N LEU A 68 14.88 -1.78 -8.58
CA LEU A 68 13.68 -1.15 -8.05
C LEU A 68 12.60 -0.98 -9.11
N LYS A 69 13.00 -0.72 -10.38
CA LYS A 69 12.04 -0.62 -11.50
C LYS A 69 11.25 -1.90 -11.72
N ASP A 70 11.87 -3.06 -11.54
CA ASP A 70 11.22 -4.37 -11.70
C ASP A 70 10.22 -4.67 -10.54
N LYS A 71 10.12 -3.79 -9.52
CA LYS A 71 9.28 -4.00 -8.34
C LYS A 71 7.98 -3.20 -8.33
N TYR A 72 7.78 -2.28 -9.27
CA TYR A 72 6.54 -1.50 -9.35
C TYR A 72 5.80 -1.75 -10.67
N ASP A 73 4.53 -1.43 -10.68
CA ASP A 73 3.66 -1.57 -11.83
C ASP A 73 2.89 -0.26 -12.12
N ASN A 74 2.07 -0.29 -13.17
CA ASN A 74 1.27 0.85 -13.58
C ASN A 74 0.25 1.31 -12.53
N CYS A 75 -0.15 0.43 -11.60
CA CYS A 75 -1.04 0.81 -10.50
C CYS A 75 -0.31 1.70 -9.49
N LEU A 76 0.97 1.41 -9.19
CA LEU A 76 1.77 2.30 -8.33
C LEU A 76 2.06 3.63 -9.04
N ILE A 77 2.33 3.64 -10.34
CA ILE A 77 2.48 4.88 -11.13
C ILE A 77 1.22 5.73 -11.01
N LEU A 78 0.05 5.14 -11.16
CA LEU A 78 -1.23 5.84 -11.02
C LEU A 78 -1.45 6.34 -9.58
N ALA A 79 -1.08 5.55 -8.56
CA ALA A 79 -1.12 5.95 -7.16
C ALA A 79 -0.24 7.20 -6.89
N LEU A 80 0.97 7.25 -7.46
CA LEU A 80 1.88 8.39 -7.34
C LEU A 80 1.30 9.68 -7.93
N LEU A 81 0.49 9.56 -8.99
CA LEU A 81 -0.16 10.71 -9.63
C LEU A 81 -1.31 11.27 -8.79
N ILE A 82 -2.04 10.44 -8.03
CA ILE A 82 -3.34 10.76 -7.46
C ILE A 82 -3.30 10.89 -5.93
N ILE A 83 -2.57 10.01 -5.24
CA ILE A 83 -2.70 9.88 -3.78
C ILE A 83 -1.98 11.03 -3.08
N ASP A 84 -2.75 11.72 -2.25
CA ASP A 84 -2.31 12.74 -1.32
C ASP A 84 -3.02 12.54 0.03
N GLN A 85 -3.13 13.59 0.83
CA GLN A 85 -3.86 13.57 2.11
C GLN A 85 -5.38 13.80 1.95
N SER A 86 -5.84 14.01 0.71
CA SER A 86 -7.25 14.19 0.39
C SER A 86 -7.92 12.88 -0.01
N ASN A 87 -9.23 12.95 -0.27
CA ASN A 87 -9.99 11.82 -0.82
C ASN A 87 -9.99 11.78 -2.36
N SER A 88 -9.01 12.42 -3.01
CA SER A 88 -8.91 12.50 -4.49
C SER A 88 -8.92 11.12 -5.15
N TYR A 89 -8.28 10.12 -4.53
CA TYR A 89 -8.27 8.75 -5.05
C TYR A 89 -9.67 8.09 -5.01
N GLU A 90 -10.50 8.38 -4.00
CA GLU A 90 -11.87 7.83 -3.91
C GLU A 90 -12.75 8.39 -5.02
N TYR A 91 -12.68 9.70 -5.24
CA TYR A 91 -13.36 10.35 -6.35
C TYR A 91 -12.91 9.77 -7.70
N PHE A 92 -11.59 9.60 -7.91
CA PHE A 92 -11.05 9.01 -9.12
C PHE A 92 -11.59 7.59 -9.33
N CYS A 93 -11.50 6.74 -8.30
CA CYS A 93 -11.99 5.37 -8.36
C CYS A 93 -13.48 5.28 -8.66
N HIS A 94 -14.28 6.16 -8.08
CA HIS A 94 -15.73 6.22 -8.34
C HIS A 94 -16.02 6.70 -9.76
N LYS A 95 -15.41 7.82 -10.19
CA LYS A 95 -15.62 8.42 -11.51
C LYS A 95 -15.28 7.46 -12.64
N TYR A 96 -14.13 6.77 -12.53
CA TYR A 96 -13.63 5.90 -13.59
C TYR A 96 -13.98 4.42 -13.38
N LYS A 97 -14.78 4.10 -12.37
CA LYS A 97 -15.26 2.73 -12.04
C LYS A 97 -14.11 1.72 -12.00
N THR A 98 -13.04 2.05 -11.28
CA THR A 98 -11.88 1.18 -11.16
C THR A 98 -12.23 -0.12 -10.43
N SER A 99 -11.44 -1.17 -10.66
CA SER A 99 -11.64 -2.45 -9.95
C SER A 99 -11.44 -2.30 -8.44
N ASN A 100 -12.07 -3.18 -7.66
CA ASN A 100 -11.87 -3.25 -6.21
C ASN A 100 -10.40 -3.47 -5.83
N SER A 101 -9.64 -4.18 -6.65
CA SER A 101 -8.20 -4.38 -6.44
C SER A 101 -7.44 -3.05 -6.45
N ILE A 102 -7.66 -2.20 -7.47
CA ILE A 102 -7.03 -0.86 -7.55
C ILE A 102 -7.48 0.00 -6.37
N LYS A 103 -8.80 0.04 -6.10
CA LYS A 103 -9.36 0.84 -5.00
C LYS A 103 -8.77 0.45 -3.64
N ASN A 104 -8.66 -0.86 -3.35
CA ASN A 104 -8.08 -1.35 -2.10
C ASN A 104 -6.60 -1.00 -2.00
N ARG A 105 -5.84 -1.12 -3.10
CA ARG A 105 -4.43 -0.77 -3.15
C ARG A 105 -4.21 0.73 -2.89
N PHE A 106 -5.03 1.60 -3.48
CA PHE A 106 -4.99 3.04 -3.23
C PHE A 106 -5.36 3.39 -1.80
N LYS A 107 -6.44 2.80 -1.28
CA LYS A 107 -6.85 2.97 0.12
C LYS A 107 -5.71 2.62 1.07
N ASN A 108 -5.04 1.50 0.82
CA ASN A 108 -3.93 1.06 1.63
C ASN A 108 -2.78 2.07 1.66
N ILE A 109 -2.39 2.63 0.52
CA ILE A 109 -1.34 3.65 0.43
C ILE A 109 -1.79 4.93 1.14
N SER A 110 -3.00 5.41 0.87
CA SER A 110 -3.56 6.64 1.44
C SER A 110 -3.66 6.56 2.97
N THR A 111 -4.15 5.45 3.52
CA THR A 111 -4.27 5.24 4.98
C THR A 111 -2.91 5.31 5.69
N ASN A 112 -1.83 4.92 5.03
CA ASN A 112 -0.49 4.97 5.61
C ASN A 112 0.31 6.22 5.23
N PHE A 113 -0.24 7.15 4.47
CA PHE A 113 0.49 8.32 3.97
C PHE A 113 1.19 9.11 5.10
N GLU A 114 0.50 9.37 6.21
CA GLU A 114 1.09 10.07 7.36
C GLU A 114 2.16 9.23 8.07
N ASN A 115 1.94 7.91 8.17
CA ASN A 115 2.90 7.00 8.79
C ASN A 115 4.25 7.00 8.04
N LEU A 116 4.22 7.19 6.71
CA LEU A 116 5.43 7.27 5.89
C LEU A 116 6.33 8.47 6.22
N LYS A 117 5.85 9.47 6.97
CA LYS A 117 6.66 10.61 7.45
C LYS A 117 7.44 10.28 8.71
N ASN A 118 7.09 9.21 9.42
CA ASN A 118 7.70 8.82 10.68
C ASN A 118 8.86 7.85 10.45
N GLU A 119 10.05 8.18 10.95
CA GLU A 119 11.24 7.33 10.84
C GLU A 119 11.05 5.93 11.44
N LYS A 120 10.26 5.81 12.53
CA LYS A 120 9.94 4.53 13.17
C LYS A 120 9.17 3.58 12.23
N PHE A 121 8.51 4.11 11.20
CA PHE A 121 7.82 3.30 10.19
C PHE A 121 8.79 2.33 9.52
N TYR A 122 10.04 2.75 9.30
CA TYR A 122 11.05 2.04 8.50
C TYR A 122 11.90 1.04 9.29
N SER A 123 11.52 0.70 10.52
CA SER A 123 12.18 -0.39 11.25
C SER A 123 11.78 -1.76 10.71
N GLU A 124 12.73 -2.70 10.66
CA GLU A 124 12.44 -4.09 10.22
C GLU A 124 11.34 -4.74 11.06
N GLU A 125 11.29 -4.43 12.36
CA GLU A 125 10.24 -4.90 13.28
C GLU A 125 8.85 -4.43 12.82
N ASN A 126 8.70 -3.13 12.50
CA ASN A 126 7.43 -2.60 12.02
C ASN A 126 7.07 -3.14 10.63
N ILE A 127 8.05 -3.24 9.72
CA ILE A 127 7.86 -3.84 8.39
C ILE A 127 7.37 -5.28 8.50
N LYS A 128 7.95 -6.09 9.38
CA LYS A 128 7.54 -7.48 9.62
C LYS A 128 6.10 -7.55 10.14
N LYS A 129 5.71 -6.65 11.07
CA LYS A 129 4.32 -6.53 11.56
C LYS A 129 3.36 -6.15 10.44
N LEU A 130 3.73 -5.18 9.59
CA LEU A 130 2.91 -4.79 8.45
C LEU A 130 2.71 -5.94 7.45
N ILE A 131 3.77 -6.72 7.15
CA ILE A 131 3.65 -7.89 6.27
C ILE A 131 2.69 -8.91 6.88
N TYR A 132 2.76 -9.13 8.21
CA TYR A 132 1.86 -10.07 8.90
C TYR A 132 0.39 -9.70 8.74
N PHE A 133 0.05 -8.42 8.90
CA PHE A 133 -1.33 -7.93 8.81
C PHE A 133 -1.81 -7.71 7.37
N THR A 134 -0.91 -7.62 6.40
CA THR A 134 -1.25 -7.27 5.02
C THR A 134 -0.64 -8.26 4.03
N SER A 135 0.38 -7.84 3.30
CA SER A 135 1.16 -8.67 2.39
C SER A 135 2.52 -8.01 2.07
N LYS A 136 3.44 -8.79 1.51
CA LYS A 136 4.72 -8.28 1.01
C LYS A 136 4.53 -7.24 -0.10
N ASP A 137 3.59 -7.46 -1.01
CA ASP A 137 3.33 -6.55 -2.13
C ASP A 137 2.81 -5.20 -1.63
N TYR A 138 1.92 -5.22 -0.62
CA TYR A 138 1.43 -4.03 0.03
C TYR A 138 2.56 -3.19 0.67
N VAL A 139 3.43 -3.85 1.43
CA VAL A 139 4.56 -3.16 2.09
C VAL A 139 5.56 -2.64 1.06
N ARG A 140 5.78 -3.38 -0.03
CA ARG A 140 6.65 -2.94 -1.12
C ARG A 140 6.11 -1.68 -1.80
N ASP A 141 4.79 -1.61 -2.03
CA ASP A 141 4.15 -0.41 -2.56
C ASP A 141 4.37 0.80 -1.66
N LEU A 142 4.19 0.65 -0.34
CA LEU A 142 4.41 1.73 0.62
C LEU A 142 5.86 2.22 0.61
N LEU A 143 6.83 1.30 0.57
CA LEU A 143 8.25 1.63 0.53
C LEU A 143 8.62 2.38 -0.76
N LEU A 144 8.15 1.90 -1.92
CA LEU A 144 8.39 2.57 -3.21
C LEU A 144 7.68 3.92 -3.30
N PHE A 145 6.44 4.02 -2.79
CA PHE A 145 5.72 5.27 -2.72
C PHE A 145 6.44 6.28 -1.83
N SER A 146 7.01 5.83 -0.71
CA SER A 146 7.75 6.70 0.21
C SER A 146 9.00 7.33 -0.40
N ILE A 147 9.72 6.63 -1.29
CA ILE A 147 10.86 7.20 -2.03
C ILE A 147 10.45 8.46 -2.80
N CYS A 148 9.23 8.45 -3.34
CA CYS A 148 8.73 9.53 -4.20
C CYS A 148 8.03 10.66 -3.41
N THR A 149 7.76 10.46 -2.12
CA THR A 149 6.95 11.40 -1.32
C THR A 149 7.64 11.92 -0.07
N ASN A 150 8.73 11.29 0.37
CA ASN A 150 9.47 11.68 1.57
C ASN A 150 10.95 11.96 1.26
N ASN A 151 11.29 13.24 1.12
CA ASN A 151 12.64 13.68 0.79
C ASN A 151 13.68 13.44 1.91
N LYS A 152 13.27 13.05 3.12
CA LYS A 152 14.17 12.77 4.24
C LYS A 152 14.75 11.36 4.19
N ILE A 153 14.19 10.48 3.36
CA ILE A 153 14.57 9.08 3.30
C ILE A 153 15.64 8.86 2.23
N LYS A 154 16.65 8.09 2.58
CA LYS A 154 17.67 7.67 1.62
C LYS A 154 17.16 6.47 0.81
N ILE A 155 17.23 6.55 -0.50
CA ILE A 155 16.84 5.46 -1.42
C ILE A 155 17.55 4.15 -1.06
N LEU A 156 18.82 4.23 -0.64
CA LEU A 156 19.59 3.04 -0.24
C LEU A 156 18.97 2.29 0.95
N ASP A 157 18.42 3.01 1.93
CA ASP A 157 17.82 2.38 3.10
C ASP A 157 16.49 1.72 2.74
N ILE A 158 15.69 2.36 1.87
CA ILE A 158 14.47 1.72 1.33
C ILE A 158 14.81 0.47 0.50
N LYS A 159 15.87 0.52 -0.27
CA LYS A 159 16.32 -0.66 -1.05
C LYS A 159 16.65 -1.85 -0.14
N LYS A 160 17.36 -1.62 0.99
CA LYS A 160 17.62 -2.65 2.00
C LYS A 160 16.32 -3.21 2.59
N LEU A 161 15.35 -2.34 2.89
CA LEU A 161 14.05 -2.78 3.41
C LEU A 161 13.25 -3.59 2.38
N ILE A 162 13.30 -3.23 1.10
CA ILE A 162 12.67 -4.03 0.03
C ILE A 162 13.33 -5.41 -0.07
N ASP A 163 14.66 -5.48 0.01
CA ASP A 163 15.39 -6.75 0.06
C ASP A 163 14.98 -7.56 1.29
N TYR A 164 14.86 -6.92 2.46
CA TYR A 164 14.33 -7.57 3.66
C TYR A 164 12.90 -8.10 3.47
N VAL A 165 11.99 -7.32 2.88
CA VAL A 165 10.61 -7.75 2.57
C VAL A 165 10.61 -9.03 1.72
N ASP A 166 11.48 -9.09 0.71
CA ASP A 166 11.54 -10.23 -0.21
C ASP A 166 11.92 -11.53 0.51
N ILE A 167 12.88 -11.47 1.43
CA ILE A 167 13.39 -12.65 2.16
C ILE A 167 12.68 -12.92 3.49
N CYS A 168 11.96 -11.93 4.06
CA CYS A 168 11.31 -12.03 5.36
C CYS A 168 10.33 -13.20 5.40
N LYS A 169 10.52 -14.09 6.38
CA LYS A 169 9.60 -15.18 6.68
C LYS A 169 8.68 -14.76 7.82
N ILE A 170 7.38 -14.75 7.56
CA ILE A 170 6.38 -14.43 8.58
C ILE A 170 5.97 -15.71 9.27
N PRO A 171 6.22 -15.86 10.58
CA PRO A 171 5.83 -17.04 11.31
C PRO A 171 4.30 -17.11 11.45
N LYS A 172 3.77 -18.34 11.51
CA LYS A 172 2.36 -18.55 11.85
C LYS A 172 2.19 -18.47 13.36
N PHE A 173 1.08 -17.86 13.81
CA PHE A 173 0.74 -17.83 15.22
C PHE A 173 0.61 -19.27 15.76
N PRO A 174 1.35 -19.64 16.82
CA PRO A 174 1.48 -21.05 17.22
C PRO A 174 0.32 -21.56 18.07
N ILE A 175 -0.61 -20.71 18.49
CA ILE A 175 -1.72 -21.10 19.35
C ILE A 175 -3.01 -21.15 18.53
N SER A 176 -3.70 -22.30 18.59
CA SER A 176 -4.98 -22.51 17.91
C SER A 176 -6.16 -22.48 18.90
N GLY A 177 -7.38 -22.35 18.39
CA GLY A 177 -8.60 -22.50 19.19
C GLY A 177 -8.68 -23.87 19.89
N ASP A 178 -8.27 -24.93 19.20
CA ASP A 178 -8.27 -26.28 19.79
C ASP A 178 -7.24 -26.44 20.90
N TYR A 179 -6.10 -25.74 20.80
CA TYR A 179 -5.16 -25.67 21.90
C TYR A 179 -5.78 -25.04 23.14
N LEU A 180 -6.54 -23.94 23.00
CA LEU A 180 -7.21 -23.29 24.14
C LEU A 180 -8.34 -24.15 24.70
N LYS A 181 -9.11 -24.85 23.86
CA LYS A 181 -10.17 -25.79 24.32
C LYS A 181 -9.58 -26.92 25.20
N LYS A 182 -8.43 -27.48 24.84
CA LYS A 182 -7.73 -28.48 25.65
C LYS A 182 -7.28 -27.92 27.01
N HIS A 183 -7.27 -26.60 27.18
CA HIS A 183 -6.91 -25.93 28.44
C HIS A 183 -8.13 -25.28 29.12
N GLY A 184 -9.34 -25.79 28.87
CA GLY A 184 -10.53 -25.42 29.60
C GLY A 184 -11.33 -24.23 29.04
N TYR A 185 -10.99 -23.74 27.86
CA TYR A 185 -11.80 -22.70 27.21
C TYR A 185 -12.97 -23.30 26.43
N GLU A 186 -14.16 -22.84 26.70
CA GLU A 186 -15.33 -23.22 25.90
C GLU A 186 -15.36 -22.46 24.55
N THR A 187 -16.04 -23.06 23.57
CA THR A 187 -16.24 -22.42 22.26
C THR A 187 -17.14 -21.19 22.42
N GLY A 188 -16.71 -20.04 21.90
CA GLY A 188 -17.50 -18.82 21.98
C GLY A 188 -16.63 -17.56 21.93
N GLU A 189 -17.25 -16.45 22.27
CA GLU A 189 -16.63 -15.12 22.22
C GLU A 189 -15.41 -14.99 23.14
N ALA A 190 -15.44 -15.61 24.33
CA ALA A 190 -14.34 -15.60 25.30
C ALA A 190 -13.06 -16.23 24.72
N LEU A 191 -13.19 -17.37 24.03
CA LEU A 191 -12.07 -18.03 23.34
C LEU A 191 -11.50 -17.14 22.23
N GLY A 192 -12.35 -16.50 21.42
CA GLY A 192 -11.94 -15.59 20.37
C GLY A 192 -11.18 -14.36 20.91
N LYS A 193 -11.68 -13.75 22.00
CA LYS A 193 -11.01 -12.64 22.68
C LYS A 193 -9.64 -13.05 23.25
N LYS A 194 -9.57 -14.26 23.82
CA LYS A 194 -8.30 -14.79 24.35
C LYS A 194 -7.28 -15.04 23.25
N LEU A 195 -7.67 -15.66 22.14
CA LEU A 195 -6.79 -15.87 20.97
C LEU A 195 -6.21 -14.54 20.47
N LYS A 196 -7.07 -13.55 20.24
CA LYS A 196 -6.66 -12.21 19.79
C LYS A 196 -5.69 -11.55 20.79
N SER A 197 -5.93 -11.68 22.09
CA SER A 197 -5.06 -11.12 23.13
C SER A 197 -3.67 -11.79 23.14
N LEU A 198 -3.63 -13.12 22.95
CA LEU A 198 -2.35 -13.86 22.88
C LEU A 198 -1.59 -13.54 21.59
N GLU A 199 -2.29 -13.45 20.49
CA GLU A 199 -1.72 -13.07 19.19
C GLU A 199 -1.13 -11.65 19.24
N ALA A 200 -1.86 -10.67 19.81
CA ALA A 200 -1.38 -9.31 19.99
C ALA A 200 -0.10 -9.25 20.83
N LYS A 201 -0.02 -10.02 21.92
CA LYS A 201 1.21 -10.12 22.75
C LYS A 201 2.37 -10.77 21.98
N TRP A 202 2.09 -11.80 21.18
CA TRP A 202 3.07 -12.47 20.38
C TRP A 202 3.65 -11.53 19.30
N ILE A 203 2.80 -10.76 18.62
CA ILE A 203 3.22 -9.75 17.64
C ILE A 203 4.02 -8.62 18.32
N ALA A 204 3.56 -8.14 19.48
CA ALA A 204 4.25 -7.10 20.25
C ALA A 204 5.65 -7.51 20.72
N ASN A 205 5.86 -8.83 20.92
CA ASN A 205 7.14 -9.41 21.30
C ASN A 205 7.90 -10.00 20.09
N ASP A 206 7.87 -9.31 18.95
CA ASP A 206 8.52 -9.67 17.69
C ASP A 206 8.29 -11.14 17.26
N PHE A 207 7.04 -11.60 17.38
CA PHE A 207 6.62 -12.96 17.03
C PHE A 207 7.27 -14.05 17.88
N LEU A 208 7.67 -13.71 19.10
CA LEU A 208 8.16 -14.67 20.11
C LEU A 208 7.13 -14.84 21.21
N ILE A 209 6.90 -16.06 21.64
CA ILE A 209 6.07 -16.34 22.80
C ILE A 209 6.73 -17.42 23.65
N GLU A 210 7.00 -17.09 24.90
CA GLU A 210 7.56 -18.05 25.84
C GLU A 210 6.47 -19.02 26.33
N LYS A 211 6.79 -20.30 26.41
CA LYS A 211 5.90 -21.34 26.95
C LYS A 211 5.39 -21.01 28.36
N LYS A 212 6.21 -20.33 29.19
CA LYS A 212 5.84 -19.87 30.53
C LYS A 212 4.73 -18.79 30.47
N THR A 213 4.79 -17.89 29.50
CA THR A 213 3.79 -16.83 29.29
C THR A 213 2.45 -17.42 28.86
N ILE A 214 2.49 -18.46 28.01
CA ILE A 214 1.29 -19.20 27.62
C ILE A 214 0.67 -19.87 28.86
N LYS A 215 1.44 -20.63 29.65
CA LYS A 215 0.94 -21.29 30.89
C LYS A 215 0.33 -20.28 31.86
N LYS A 216 1.05 -19.22 32.26
CA LYS A 216 0.54 -18.18 33.16
C LYS A 216 -0.75 -17.51 32.66
N SER A 217 -0.93 -17.40 31.36
CA SER A 217 -2.14 -16.80 30.79
C SER A 217 -3.31 -17.78 30.71
N LEU A 218 -3.07 -19.09 30.83
CA LEU A 218 -4.06 -20.15 30.89
C LEU A 218 -4.52 -20.49 32.31
N ASP A 219 -3.60 -20.43 33.29
CA ASP A 219 -3.85 -20.75 34.71
C ASP A 219 -4.87 -19.82 35.39
N LYS A 220 -5.24 -18.70 34.80
CA LYS A 220 -6.28 -17.78 35.30
C LYS A 220 -7.72 -18.27 35.09
N VAL A 221 -7.96 -19.31 34.30
CA VAL A 221 -9.30 -19.87 34.05
C VAL A 221 -9.68 -20.96 35.03
N SER A 222 -8.72 -21.58 35.70
CA SER A 222 -8.94 -22.67 36.65
C SER A 222 -9.34 -22.20 38.07
N LYS A 223 -9.61 -20.90 38.29
CA LYS A 223 -9.89 -20.30 39.62
C LYS A 223 -11.19 -19.49 39.69
N ASN A 224 -12.18 -19.79 38.82
CA ASN A 224 -13.54 -19.27 38.99
C ASN A 224 -14.53 -20.42 38.95
#